data_437134144f9cc3659a5156b0d6881abc
#
_entry.id   437134144f9cc3659a5156b0d6881abc
#
_cell.length_a   1.000
_cell.length_b   1.000
_cell.length_c   1.000
_cell.angle_alpha   90.00
_cell.angle_beta   90.00
_cell.angle_gamma   90.00
#
_symmetry.space_group_name_H-M   'P 1'
#
loop_
_entity.id
_entity.type
_entity.pdbx_description
1 polymer ?
#
loop_
_entity_poly.entity_id
_entity_poly.type
_entity_poly.pdbx_seq_one_letter_code
_entity_poly.pdbx_strand_id
1 'polypeptide(L)'
;MGMRPPTGLPSLSRRSRVLLVTAVVLAALLLLGPRLTDAYTNWLWFGEVGYRSVYLGVLVTRLVLFAVVALFVGLVVWGALLLAYRSRPVFVPVAGPNDPIARYRTTVMSKLKLFGIGIPVLLGLLSGLVAQSNWATVQMFLHGGDFGQQDPQFHLDVGFYAFDLPFYRMVLNWLFVAVVIAFFANLVTHYVFGGLRLAGREGTLTRAARVQLAVLAGMFVLLKAIAYWFDRYDLLSSTRKEPTFGGPSFTDINAVLPAKLILLSIAVICAIAFFAGIVLRDLRVPAMAAALLVLSSILVGAVWPMVVEQFSVRPNAADKESPYIERNILATRQAYGITDDKIDYQEYKGESTKNPLEVPADAVTIGNARLLDPNILSPTFTQLKQLKNFYGFPESLDIDRYTLNGDMQDYIVAARELHPEALSGNQKDWINQHTVYTHGN
;
A
#
# COMPACT_ATOMS: atom_id res chain seq x y z
N MET A 1 -2.93 -25.84 57.35
CA MET A 1 -1.86 -25.06 56.68
C MET A 1 -2.51 -24.05 55.72
N GLY A 2 -2.60 -22.81 56.13
CA GLY A 2 -3.18 -21.73 55.31
C GLY A 2 -2.23 -21.36 54.18
N MET A 3 -2.67 -21.58 52.91
CA MET A 3 -1.98 -21.06 51.74
C MET A 3 -2.03 -19.53 51.76
N ARG A 4 -0.87 -18.87 51.88
CA ARG A 4 -0.72 -17.46 51.65
C ARG A 4 -1.11 -17.17 50.18
N PRO A 5 -1.95 -16.17 49.90
CA PRO A 5 -2.22 -15.75 48.52
C PRO A 5 -0.91 -15.31 47.89
N PRO A 6 -0.70 -15.57 46.59
CA PRO A 6 0.50 -15.15 45.90
C PRO A 6 0.66 -13.63 46.03
N THR A 7 1.80 -13.23 46.55
CA THR A 7 2.16 -11.82 46.74
C THR A 7 2.14 -11.15 45.36
N GLY A 8 1.29 -10.13 45.19
CA GLY A 8 1.31 -9.23 44.04
C GLY A 8 2.73 -8.72 43.81
N LEU A 9 3.03 -8.34 42.59
CA LEU A 9 4.32 -7.74 42.20
C LEU A 9 4.78 -6.75 43.30
N PRO A 10 6.03 -6.87 43.81
CA PRO A 10 6.52 -6.05 44.88
C PRO A 10 6.30 -4.58 44.53
N SER A 11 5.68 -3.83 45.45
CA SER A 11 5.47 -2.41 45.27
C SER A 11 6.86 -1.73 45.12
N LEU A 12 7.10 -1.13 43.98
CA LEU A 12 8.33 -0.41 43.71
C LEU A 12 8.57 0.61 44.83
N SER A 13 9.79 0.63 45.36
CA SER A 13 10.19 1.64 46.36
C SER A 13 10.03 3.05 45.74
N ARG A 14 9.92 4.07 46.59
CA ARG A 14 9.83 5.49 46.12
C ARG A 14 10.99 5.82 45.20
N ARG A 15 12.23 5.36 45.50
CA ARG A 15 13.43 5.57 44.70
C ARG A 15 13.31 4.85 43.34
N SER A 16 12.86 3.61 43.30
CA SER A 16 12.69 2.85 42.06
C SER A 16 11.60 3.45 41.16
N ARG A 17 10.52 4.01 41.74
CA ARG A 17 9.51 4.74 40.95
C ARG A 17 10.07 6.03 40.35
N VAL A 18 10.83 6.81 41.12
CA VAL A 18 11.47 8.03 40.62
C VAL A 18 12.44 7.68 39.48
N LEU A 19 13.32 6.69 39.68
CA LEU A 19 14.25 6.24 38.64
C LEU A 19 13.53 5.78 37.36
N LEU A 20 12.44 5.03 37.51
CA LEU A 20 11.65 4.56 36.37
C LEU A 20 10.99 5.74 35.64
N VAL A 21 10.39 6.70 36.36
CA VAL A 21 9.80 7.89 35.75
C VAL A 21 10.87 8.73 35.05
N THR A 22 12.03 8.93 35.68
CA THR A 22 13.16 9.66 35.09
C THR A 22 13.66 8.96 33.81
N ALA A 23 13.81 7.63 33.85
CA ALA A 23 14.22 6.84 32.67
C ALA A 23 13.19 6.94 31.53
N VAL A 24 11.88 6.87 31.84
CA VAL A 24 10.81 7.06 30.85
C VAL A 24 10.82 8.47 30.27
N VAL A 25 10.99 9.50 31.09
CA VAL A 25 11.07 10.90 30.63
C VAL A 25 12.31 11.11 29.74
N LEU A 26 13.48 10.59 30.14
CA LEU A 26 14.69 10.66 29.33
C LEU A 26 14.52 9.90 28.00
N ALA A 27 13.97 8.70 28.03
CA ALA A 27 13.67 7.95 26.81
C ALA A 27 12.68 8.71 25.90
N ALA A 28 11.64 9.32 26.49
CA ALA A 28 10.69 10.14 25.73
C ALA A 28 11.38 11.38 25.12
N LEU A 29 12.24 12.06 25.87
CA LEU A 29 13.00 13.21 25.35
C LEU A 29 13.97 12.81 24.23
N LEU A 30 14.64 11.68 24.36
CA LEU A 30 15.55 11.15 23.33
C LEU A 30 14.83 10.72 22.05
N LEU A 31 13.61 10.16 22.18
CA LEU A 31 12.82 9.68 21.04
C LEU A 31 12.01 10.80 20.39
N LEU A 32 11.42 11.70 21.18
CA LEU A 32 10.53 12.75 20.69
C LEU A 32 11.27 14.06 20.40
N GLY A 33 12.34 14.35 21.14
CA GLY A 33 13.10 15.60 21.01
C GLY A 33 13.55 15.87 19.56
N PRO A 34 14.28 14.96 18.92
CA PRO A 34 14.69 15.13 17.52
C PRO A 34 13.50 15.33 16.58
N ARG A 35 12.44 14.57 16.75
CA ARG A 35 11.22 14.69 15.92
C ARG A 35 10.51 16.03 16.05
N LEU A 36 10.46 16.56 17.27
CA LEU A 36 9.88 17.88 17.53
C LEU A 36 10.77 18.99 16.96
N THR A 37 12.08 18.84 17.11
CA THR A 37 13.03 19.77 16.51
C THR A 37 12.91 19.78 14.99
N ASP A 38 12.90 18.61 14.34
CA ASP A 38 12.70 18.49 12.89
C ASP A 38 11.38 19.12 12.44
N ALA A 39 10.30 18.86 13.18
CA ALA A 39 9.00 19.43 12.86
C ALA A 39 9.00 20.97 12.96
N TYR A 40 9.65 21.52 13.99
CA TYR A 40 9.75 22.96 14.20
C TYR A 40 10.66 23.63 13.15
N THR A 41 11.81 23.05 12.87
CA THR A 41 12.73 23.59 11.86
C THR A 41 12.12 23.51 10.45
N ASN A 42 11.47 22.43 10.10
CA ASN A 42 10.74 22.32 8.85
C ASN A 42 9.60 23.37 8.76
N TRP A 43 8.86 23.58 9.84
CA TRP A 43 7.81 24.61 9.87
C TRP A 43 8.38 26.03 9.63
N LEU A 44 9.54 26.34 10.17
CA LEU A 44 10.24 27.62 9.93
C LEU A 44 10.71 27.71 8.47
N TRP A 45 11.37 26.65 7.99
CA TRP A 45 11.92 26.61 6.63
C TRP A 45 10.83 26.73 5.56
N PHE A 46 9.75 25.94 5.67
CA PHE A 46 8.61 26.07 4.76
C PHE A 46 7.95 27.47 4.83
N GLY A 47 8.08 28.14 5.97
CA GLY A 47 7.65 29.53 6.13
C GLY A 47 8.52 30.51 5.36
N GLU A 48 9.82 30.31 5.37
CA GLU A 48 10.81 31.14 4.68
C GLU A 48 10.68 31.05 3.15
N VAL A 49 10.48 29.82 2.64
CA VAL A 49 10.28 29.59 1.19
C VAL A 49 8.84 29.83 0.70
N GLY A 50 7.93 30.28 1.56
CA GLY A 50 6.55 30.63 1.19
C GLY A 50 5.56 29.47 1.07
N TYR A 51 5.97 28.21 1.37
CA TYR A 51 5.16 27.00 1.22
C TYR A 51 4.65 26.42 2.56
N ARG A 52 4.45 27.24 3.58
CA ARG A 52 3.96 26.80 4.90
C ARG A 52 2.63 26.08 4.84
N SER A 53 1.74 26.47 3.93
CA SER A 53 0.43 25.83 3.73
C SER A 53 0.57 24.38 3.30
N VAL A 54 1.53 24.05 2.46
CA VAL A 54 1.81 22.68 1.99
C VAL A 54 2.25 21.81 3.17
N TYR A 55 3.21 22.29 3.96
CA TYR A 55 3.70 21.56 5.15
C TYR A 55 2.58 21.32 6.17
N LEU A 56 1.80 22.37 6.48
CA LEU A 56 0.65 22.23 7.40
C LEU A 56 -0.41 21.31 6.85
N GLY A 57 -0.71 21.35 5.55
CA GLY A 57 -1.65 20.44 4.90
C GLY A 57 -1.24 18.97 5.07
N VAL A 58 0.03 18.65 4.84
CA VAL A 58 0.58 17.30 5.06
C VAL A 58 0.48 16.90 6.53
N LEU A 59 0.90 17.78 7.46
CA LEU A 59 0.87 17.50 8.89
C LEU A 59 -0.55 17.27 9.40
N VAL A 60 -1.49 18.13 9.03
CA VAL A 60 -2.91 18.00 9.42
C VAL A 60 -3.50 16.71 8.87
N THR A 61 -3.25 16.38 7.59
CA THR A 61 -3.74 15.14 7.00
C THR A 61 -3.20 13.90 7.73
N ARG A 62 -1.92 13.89 8.08
CA ARG A 62 -1.31 12.82 8.89
C ARG A 62 -1.95 12.69 10.26
N LEU A 63 -2.17 13.80 10.95
CA LEU A 63 -2.79 13.80 12.28
C LEU A 63 -4.26 13.35 12.23
N VAL A 64 -5.02 13.83 11.25
CA VAL A 64 -6.42 13.43 11.07
C VAL A 64 -6.49 11.94 10.75
N LEU A 65 -5.69 11.45 9.81
CA LEU A 65 -5.67 10.03 9.44
C LEU A 65 -5.23 9.14 10.61
N PHE A 66 -4.20 9.56 11.35
CA PHE A 66 -3.80 8.91 12.60
C PHE A 66 -4.98 8.81 13.57
N ALA A 67 -5.65 9.93 13.87
CA ALA A 67 -6.74 9.97 14.84
C ALA A 67 -7.94 9.12 14.40
N VAL A 68 -8.34 9.24 13.13
CA VAL A 68 -9.49 8.49 12.58
C VAL A 68 -9.25 6.99 12.66
N VAL A 69 -8.09 6.50 12.19
CA VAL A 69 -7.78 5.06 12.19
C VAL A 69 -7.54 4.55 13.60
N ALA A 70 -6.85 5.33 14.45
CA ALA A 70 -6.62 4.96 15.86
C ALA A 70 -7.96 4.79 16.62
N LEU A 71 -8.86 5.74 16.47
CA LEU A 71 -10.20 5.68 17.09
C LEU A 71 -11.02 4.54 16.50
N PHE A 72 -11.05 4.39 15.18
CA PHE A 72 -11.82 3.34 14.51
C PHE A 72 -11.39 1.94 14.96
N VAL A 73 -10.10 1.62 14.82
CA VAL A 73 -9.56 0.31 15.21
C VAL A 73 -9.70 0.10 16.72
N GLY A 74 -9.38 1.12 17.53
CA GLY A 74 -9.51 1.09 18.98
C GLY A 74 -10.94 0.79 19.43
N LEU A 75 -11.94 1.45 18.84
CA LEU A 75 -13.36 1.24 19.16
C LEU A 75 -13.85 -0.14 18.72
N VAL A 76 -13.45 -0.62 17.54
CA VAL A 76 -13.83 -1.96 17.04
C VAL A 76 -13.25 -3.05 17.97
N VAL A 77 -11.97 -2.94 18.34
CA VAL A 77 -11.32 -3.87 19.28
C VAL A 77 -11.94 -3.79 20.66
N TRP A 78 -12.19 -2.59 21.17
CA TRP A 78 -12.87 -2.38 22.46
C TRP A 78 -14.26 -3.02 22.47
N GLY A 79 -15.05 -2.82 21.41
CA GLY A 79 -16.36 -3.44 21.24
C GLY A 79 -16.28 -4.97 21.23
N ALA A 80 -15.33 -5.54 20.51
CA ALA A 80 -15.10 -6.98 20.44
C ALA A 80 -14.75 -7.57 21.83
N LEU A 81 -13.82 -6.93 22.57
CA LEU A 81 -13.45 -7.32 23.93
C LEU A 81 -14.62 -7.19 24.90
N LEU A 82 -15.36 -6.06 24.82
CA LEU A 82 -16.50 -5.79 25.70
C LEU A 82 -17.61 -6.83 25.49
N LEU A 83 -17.95 -7.14 24.24
CA LEU A 83 -18.97 -8.14 23.92
C LEU A 83 -18.56 -9.53 24.38
N ALA A 84 -17.29 -9.93 24.14
CA ALA A 84 -16.77 -11.21 24.60
C ALA A 84 -16.76 -11.30 26.14
N TYR A 85 -16.33 -10.24 26.82
CA TYR A 85 -16.30 -10.19 28.27
C TYR A 85 -17.71 -10.22 28.92
N ARG A 86 -18.66 -9.46 28.35
CA ARG A 86 -20.06 -9.43 28.86
C ARG A 86 -20.79 -10.78 28.68
N SER A 87 -20.44 -11.50 27.62
CA SER A 87 -21.05 -12.80 27.28
C SER A 87 -20.31 -14.02 27.84
N ARG A 88 -19.35 -13.79 28.77
CA ARG A 88 -18.59 -14.89 29.37
C ARG A 88 -19.51 -15.80 30.22
N PRO A 89 -19.25 -17.11 30.29
CA PRO A 89 -19.99 -18.04 31.14
C PRO A 89 -19.77 -17.70 32.64
N VAL A 90 -20.85 -17.78 33.41
CA VAL A 90 -20.83 -17.49 34.87
C VAL A 90 -19.95 -18.50 35.59
N PHE A 91 -19.99 -19.76 35.18
CA PHE A 91 -19.21 -20.83 35.77
C PHE A 91 -18.23 -21.41 34.75
N VAL A 92 -16.95 -21.43 35.12
CA VAL A 92 -15.89 -22.06 34.33
C VAL A 92 -15.20 -23.11 35.21
N PRO A 93 -15.33 -24.40 34.90
CA PRO A 93 -14.60 -25.45 35.62
C PRO A 93 -13.09 -25.21 35.52
N VAL A 94 -12.39 -25.38 36.65
CA VAL A 94 -10.94 -25.31 36.73
C VAL A 94 -10.41 -26.72 36.52
N ALA A 95 -9.47 -26.89 35.59
CA ALA A 95 -8.94 -28.20 35.22
C ALA A 95 -8.04 -28.82 36.33
N GLY A 96 -7.65 -28.03 37.33
CA GLY A 96 -6.84 -28.47 38.48
C GLY A 96 -6.10 -27.32 39.19
N PRO A 97 -5.36 -27.60 40.27
CA PRO A 97 -4.64 -26.60 41.06
C PRO A 97 -3.58 -25.80 40.25
N ASN A 98 -3.07 -26.38 39.18
CA ASN A 98 -2.01 -25.81 38.34
C ASN A 98 -2.52 -25.31 36.96
N ASP A 99 -3.82 -25.02 36.80
CA ASP A 99 -4.36 -24.53 35.54
C ASP A 99 -3.74 -23.15 35.21
N PRO A 100 -2.90 -23.04 34.17
CA PRO A 100 -2.27 -21.79 33.80
C PRO A 100 -3.29 -20.74 33.35
N ILE A 101 -4.39 -21.17 32.73
CA ILE A 101 -5.46 -20.26 32.24
C ILE A 101 -6.17 -19.61 33.42
N ALA A 102 -6.36 -20.34 34.53
CA ALA A 102 -6.96 -19.76 35.73
C ALA A 102 -6.11 -18.62 36.31
N ARG A 103 -4.77 -18.74 36.26
CA ARG A 103 -3.85 -17.66 36.68
C ARG A 103 -3.96 -16.43 35.79
N TYR A 104 -3.98 -16.62 34.46
CA TYR A 104 -4.17 -15.50 33.51
C TYR A 104 -5.52 -14.83 33.72
N ARG A 105 -6.57 -15.61 33.93
CA ARG A 105 -7.92 -15.07 34.20
C ARG A 105 -7.94 -14.19 35.44
N THR A 106 -7.36 -14.63 36.56
CA THR A 106 -7.29 -13.84 37.79
C THR A 106 -6.48 -12.55 37.59
N THR A 107 -5.36 -12.63 36.86
CA THR A 107 -4.57 -11.45 36.55
C THR A 107 -5.33 -10.45 35.68
N VAL A 108 -6.04 -10.91 34.64
CA VAL A 108 -6.87 -10.04 33.78
C VAL A 108 -8.00 -9.42 34.56
N MET A 109 -8.67 -10.22 35.45
CA MET A 109 -9.76 -9.70 36.29
C MET A 109 -9.26 -8.67 37.30
N SER A 110 -8.09 -8.82 37.88
CA SER A 110 -7.51 -7.86 38.84
C SER A 110 -7.12 -6.54 38.17
N LYS A 111 -6.88 -6.52 36.87
CA LYS A 111 -6.45 -5.35 36.10
C LYS A 111 -7.35 -5.09 34.88
N LEU A 112 -8.65 -5.26 35.07
CA LEU A 112 -9.63 -5.23 33.98
C LEU A 112 -9.59 -3.94 33.15
N LYS A 113 -9.37 -2.78 33.78
CA LYS A 113 -9.25 -1.49 33.08
C LYS A 113 -8.02 -1.46 32.15
N LEU A 114 -6.88 -2.05 32.59
CA LEU A 114 -5.67 -2.11 31.79
C LEU A 114 -5.88 -2.98 30.54
N PHE A 115 -6.49 -4.15 30.70
CA PHE A 115 -6.71 -5.06 29.57
C PHE A 115 -7.89 -4.61 28.69
N GLY A 116 -8.98 -4.11 29.30
CA GLY A 116 -10.19 -3.74 28.57
C GLY A 116 -10.11 -2.38 27.85
N ILE A 117 -9.24 -1.47 28.29
CA ILE A 117 -9.03 -0.15 27.67
C ILE A 117 -7.62 -0.05 27.10
N GLY A 118 -6.60 -0.50 27.84
CA GLY A 118 -5.21 -0.34 27.44
C GLY A 118 -4.85 -1.09 26.15
N ILE A 119 -5.36 -2.32 25.96
CA ILE A 119 -5.13 -3.07 24.70
C ILE A 119 -5.78 -2.39 23.50
N PRO A 120 -7.08 -2.01 23.52
CA PRO A 120 -7.69 -1.27 22.43
C PRO A 120 -6.98 0.05 22.11
N VAL A 121 -6.61 0.82 23.12
CA VAL A 121 -5.88 2.08 22.95
C VAL A 121 -4.51 1.83 22.30
N LEU A 122 -3.76 0.84 22.81
CA LEU A 122 -2.44 0.51 22.24
C LEU A 122 -2.55 0.07 20.77
N LEU A 123 -3.47 -0.86 20.47
CA LEU A 123 -3.66 -1.36 19.09
C LEU A 123 -4.20 -0.27 18.18
N GLY A 124 -5.10 0.58 18.68
CA GLY A 124 -5.58 1.75 17.95
C GLY A 124 -4.45 2.72 17.61
N LEU A 125 -3.63 3.11 18.61
CA LEU A 125 -2.50 4.02 18.43
C LEU A 125 -1.47 3.45 17.44
N LEU A 126 -1.12 2.17 17.56
CA LEU A 126 -0.21 1.52 16.61
C LEU A 126 -0.76 1.52 15.18
N SER A 127 -2.06 1.22 15.03
CA SER A 127 -2.74 1.27 13.72
C SER A 127 -2.74 2.70 13.14
N GLY A 128 -3.02 3.71 13.96
CA GLY A 128 -2.95 5.11 13.54
C GLY A 128 -1.55 5.53 13.11
N LEU A 129 -0.50 5.11 13.85
CA LEU A 129 0.89 5.38 13.50
C LEU A 129 1.28 4.81 12.12
N VAL A 130 0.76 3.65 11.78
CA VAL A 130 0.98 3.07 10.43
C VAL A 130 0.13 3.82 9.39
N ALA A 131 -1.13 4.12 9.70
CA ALA A 131 -2.06 4.73 8.77
C ALA A 131 -1.63 6.12 8.29
N GLN A 132 -0.99 6.92 9.13
CA GLN A 132 -0.54 8.27 8.78
C GLN A 132 0.42 8.31 7.57
N SER A 133 1.10 7.21 7.26
CA SER A 133 1.98 7.12 6.09
C SER A 133 1.22 7.21 4.76
N ASN A 134 -0.08 6.90 4.76
CA ASN A 134 -0.93 6.94 3.57
C ASN A 134 -1.53 8.34 3.30
N TRP A 135 -0.96 9.40 3.88
CA TRP A 135 -1.45 10.77 3.73
C TRP A 135 -1.54 11.22 2.26
N ALA A 136 -0.58 10.82 1.44
CA ALA A 136 -0.55 11.16 0.02
C ALA A 136 -1.75 10.58 -0.73
N THR A 137 -2.10 9.31 -0.46
CA THR A 137 -3.29 8.66 -1.05
C THR A 137 -4.57 9.43 -0.71
N VAL A 138 -4.70 9.94 0.53
CA VAL A 138 -5.84 10.76 0.93
C VAL A 138 -5.85 12.10 0.19
N GLN A 139 -4.71 12.76 0.09
CA GLN A 139 -4.61 14.05 -0.62
C GLN A 139 -4.87 13.90 -2.12
N MET A 140 -4.36 12.84 -2.73
CA MET A 140 -4.61 12.53 -4.15
C MET A 140 -6.10 12.26 -4.41
N PHE A 141 -6.78 11.56 -3.50
CA PHE A 141 -8.23 11.35 -3.60
C PHE A 141 -9.03 12.67 -3.46
N LEU A 142 -8.67 13.53 -2.49
CA LEU A 142 -9.38 14.80 -2.24
C LEU A 142 -9.15 15.86 -3.32
N HIS A 143 -8.03 15.82 -4.02
CA HIS A 143 -7.61 16.79 -5.03
C HIS A 143 -7.39 16.14 -6.40
N GLY A 144 -7.86 14.91 -6.58
CA GLY A 144 -7.84 14.23 -7.86
C GLY A 144 -8.81 14.85 -8.85
N GLY A 145 -8.75 14.40 -10.07
CA GLY A 145 -9.65 14.85 -11.14
C GLY A 145 -9.62 13.87 -12.32
N ASP A 146 -10.48 14.12 -13.28
CA ASP A 146 -10.56 13.33 -14.50
C ASP A 146 -9.44 13.75 -15.47
N PHE A 147 -8.81 12.78 -16.10
CA PHE A 147 -7.86 13.01 -17.20
C PHE A 147 -8.58 13.23 -18.54
N GLY A 148 -9.89 12.97 -18.61
CA GLY A 148 -10.66 13.00 -19.85
C GLY A 148 -10.35 11.85 -20.81
N GLN A 149 -9.65 10.81 -20.32
CA GLN A 149 -9.32 9.62 -21.07
C GLN A 149 -9.86 8.38 -20.34
N GLN A 150 -10.55 7.52 -21.11
CA GLN A 150 -11.14 6.31 -20.58
C GLN A 150 -10.27 5.10 -20.94
N ASP A 151 -10.15 4.14 -20.00
CA ASP A 151 -9.53 2.87 -20.30
C ASP A 151 -10.40 2.03 -21.27
N PRO A 152 -9.79 1.28 -22.17
CA PRO A 152 -10.52 0.53 -23.18
C PRO A 152 -11.18 -0.76 -22.65
N GLN A 153 -10.98 -1.13 -21.39
CA GLN A 153 -11.50 -2.38 -20.80
C GLN A 153 -12.74 -2.16 -19.94
N PHE A 154 -12.74 -1.14 -19.07
CA PHE A 154 -13.82 -0.86 -18.14
C PHE A 154 -14.53 0.47 -18.43
N HIS A 155 -14.02 1.25 -19.39
CA HIS A 155 -14.55 2.55 -19.80
C HIS A 155 -14.65 3.56 -18.64
N LEU A 156 -13.70 3.45 -17.69
CA LEU A 156 -13.56 4.41 -16.59
C LEU A 156 -12.45 5.40 -16.92
N ASP A 157 -12.58 6.62 -16.40
CA ASP A 157 -11.53 7.62 -16.54
C ASP A 157 -10.24 7.15 -15.86
N VAL A 158 -9.10 7.49 -16.44
CA VAL A 158 -7.78 7.13 -15.89
C VAL A 158 -7.59 7.70 -14.48
N GLY A 159 -8.22 8.85 -14.17
CA GLY A 159 -8.23 9.46 -12.84
C GLY A 159 -8.76 8.53 -11.75
N PHE A 160 -9.76 7.69 -12.06
CA PHE A 160 -10.26 6.67 -11.13
C PHE A 160 -9.15 5.74 -10.65
N TYR A 161 -8.29 5.26 -11.55
CA TYR A 161 -7.19 4.34 -11.18
C TYR A 161 -6.06 5.05 -10.43
N ALA A 162 -5.82 6.32 -10.77
CA ALA A 162 -4.76 7.12 -10.16
C ALA A 162 -5.14 7.61 -8.75
N PHE A 163 -6.38 8.03 -8.54
CA PHE A 163 -6.81 8.77 -7.36
C PHE A 163 -7.80 8.00 -6.47
N ASP A 164 -8.86 7.45 -7.08
CA ASP A 164 -9.98 6.86 -6.32
C ASP A 164 -9.68 5.43 -5.86
N LEU A 165 -9.23 4.58 -6.78
CA LEU A 165 -8.98 3.16 -6.50
C LEU A 165 -7.97 2.94 -5.37
N PRO A 166 -6.82 3.65 -5.29
CA PRO A 166 -5.88 3.53 -4.18
C PRO A 166 -6.50 3.91 -2.83
N PHE A 167 -7.37 4.93 -2.81
CA PHE A 167 -8.08 5.35 -1.60
C PHE A 167 -9.09 4.28 -1.14
N TYR A 168 -9.92 3.75 -2.04
CA TYR A 168 -10.86 2.67 -1.70
C TYR A 168 -10.13 1.41 -1.20
N ARG A 169 -8.99 1.08 -1.81
CA ARG A 169 -8.11 0.00 -1.35
C ARG A 169 -7.56 0.26 0.05
N MET A 170 -7.10 1.46 0.31
CA MET A 170 -6.62 1.84 1.64
C MET A 170 -7.72 1.67 2.70
N VAL A 171 -8.93 2.18 2.44
CA VAL A 171 -10.07 2.04 3.36
C VAL A 171 -10.41 0.56 3.58
N LEU A 172 -10.49 -0.23 2.52
CA LEU A 172 -10.77 -1.66 2.59
C LEU A 172 -9.71 -2.41 3.42
N ASN A 173 -8.43 -2.08 3.25
CA ASN A 173 -7.34 -2.68 4.02
C ASN A 173 -7.47 -2.37 5.52
N TRP A 174 -7.85 -1.16 5.89
CA TRP A 174 -8.07 -0.81 7.30
C TRP A 174 -9.31 -1.49 7.90
N LEU A 175 -10.34 -1.74 7.10
CA LEU A 175 -11.49 -2.57 7.51
C LEU A 175 -11.06 -4.02 7.75
N PHE A 176 -10.23 -4.60 6.88
CA PHE A 176 -9.66 -5.93 7.10
C PHE A 176 -8.83 -6.00 8.37
N VAL A 177 -7.92 -5.05 8.58
CA VAL A 177 -7.08 -4.97 9.79
C VAL A 177 -7.95 -4.93 11.05
N ALA A 178 -8.98 -4.07 11.08
CA ALA A 178 -9.87 -3.94 12.22
C ALA A 178 -10.62 -5.25 12.52
N VAL A 179 -11.18 -5.90 11.50
CA VAL A 179 -11.93 -7.17 11.65
C VAL A 179 -11.01 -8.29 12.11
N VAL A 180 -9.79 -8.41 11.54
CA VAL A 180 -8.82 -9.44 11.93
C VAL A 180 -8.37 -9.25 13.37
N ILE A 181 -8.01 -8.03 13.77
CA ILE A 181 -7.61 -7.74 15.15
C ILE A 181 -8.76 -8.02 16.10
N ALA A 182 -10.00 -7.58 15.76
CA ALA A 182 -11.19 -7.84 16.56
C ALA A 182 -11.49 -9.34 16.69
N PHE A 183 -11.30 -10.12 15.63
CA PHE A 183 -11.48 -11.57 15.65
C PHE A 183 -10.51 -12.22 16.62
N PHE A 184 -9.23 -11.92 16.55
CA PHE A 184 -8.25 -12.49 17.48
C PHE A 184 -8.44 -11.98 18.92
N ALA A 185 -8.76 -10.72 19.13
CA ALA A 185 -9.08 -10.16 20.43
C ALA A 185 -10.29 -10.87 21.07
N ASN A 186 -11.35 -11.08 20.28
CA ASN A 186 -12.55 -11.81 20.70
C ASN A 186 -12.24 -13.29 21.01
N LEU A 187 -11.50 -13.95 20.12
CA LEU A 187 -11.06 -15.35 20.27
C LEU A 187 -10.26 -15.57 21.56
N VAL A 188 -9.25 -14.73 21.79
CA VAL A 188 -8.40 -14.81 23.01
C VAL A 188 -9.24 -14.54 24.26
N THR A 189 -10.15 -13.56 24.21
CA THR A 189 -11.02 -13.27 25.35
C THR A 189 -11.93 -14.45 25.68
N HIS A 190 -12.57 -15.05 24.68
CA HIS A 190 -13.37 -16.25 24.89
C HIS A 190 -12.55 -17.44 25.39
N TYR A 191 -11.32 -17.59 24.92
CA TYR A 191 -10.41 -18.64 25.40
C TYR A 191 -10.06 -18.43 26.89
N VAL A 192 -9.64 -17.24 27.27
CA VAL A 192 -9.26 -16.92 28.67
C VAL A 192 -10.45 -17.05 29.61
N PHE A 193 -11.65 -16.62 29.21
CA PHE A 193 -12.85 -16.67 30.05
C PHE A 193 -13.68 -17.95 29.89
N GLY A 194 -13.16 -18.97 29.19
CA GLY A 194 -13.79 -20.29 29.10
C GLY A 194 -14.99 -20.38 28.14
N GLY A 195 -15.19 -19.37 27.31
CA GLY A 195 -16.16 -19.41 26.21
C GLY A 195 -15.76 -20.33 25.07
N LEU A 196 -14.45 -20.55 24.93
CA LEU A 196 -13.80 -21.54 24.03
C LEU A 196 -12.97 -22.50 24.87
N ARG A 197 -13.19 -23.80 24.74
CA ARG A 197 -12.42 -24.86 25.43
C ARG A 197 -11.85 -25.79 24.37
N LEU A 198 -10.53 -25.92 24.38
CA LEU A 198 -9.80 -26.81 23.47
C LEU A 198 -9.53 -28.20 24.09
N ALA A 199 -9.60 -28.29 25.42
CA ALA A 199 -9.38 -29.54 26.16
C ALA A 199 -10.71 -30.31 26.36
N GLY A 200 -10.70 -31.60 26.03
CA GLY A 200 -11.83 -32.51 26.13
C GLY A 200 -12.13 -33.21 24.80
N ARG A 201 -12.85 -34.35 24.87
CA ARG A 201 -13.19 -35.21 23.72
C ARG A 201 -14.04 -34.48 22.66
N GLU A 202 -14.72 -33.38 23.04
CA GLU A 202 -15.44 -32.46 22.16
C GLU A 202 -15.14 -31.02 22.62
N GLY A 203 -14.38 -30.29 21.83
CA GLY A 203 -14.17 -28.86 22.07
C GLY A 203 -15.49 -28.12 22.13
N THR A 204 -15.73 -27.36 23.20
CA THR A 204 -17.02 -26.67 23.39
C THR A 204 -16.88 -25.19 23.16
N LEU A 205 -17.72 -24.65 22.26
CA LEU A 205 -17.93 -23.22 22.05
C LEU A 205 -19.26 -22.81 22.69
N THR A 206 -19.21 -21.79 23.55
CA THR A 206 -20.46 -21.16 24.03
C THR A 206 -21.23 -20.54 22.85
N ARG A 207 -22.55 -20.43 22.98
CA ARG A 207 -23.40 -19.80 21.96
C ARG A 207 -22.91 -18.39 21.61
N ALA A 208 -22.52 -17.62 22.61
CA ALA A 208 -22.03 -16.25 22.41
C ALA A 208 -20.72 -16.21 21.64
N ALA A 209 -19.73 -17.07 22.00
CA ALA A 209 -18.47 -17.17 21.28
C ALA A 209 -18.68 -17.57 19.84
N ARG A 210 -19.54 -18.56 19.59
CA ARG A 210 -19.89 -19.01 18.24
C ARG A 210 -20.47 -17.89 17.39
N VAL A 211 -21.45 -17.14 17.92
CA VAL A 211 -22.10 -16.04 17.20
C VAL A 211 -21.11 -14.93 16.88
N GLN A 212 -20.33 -14.48 17.88
CA GLN A 212 -19.40 -13.37 17.70
C GLN A 212 -18.27 -13.70 16.73
N LEU A 213 -17.66 -14.88 16.87
CA LEU A 213 -16.60 -15.31 15.94
C LEU A 213 -17.14 -15.54 14.52
N ALA A 214 -18.36 -16.10 14.38
CA ALA A 214 -18.98 -16.29 13.09
C ALA A 214 -19.36 -14.96 12.41
N VAL A 215 -19.83 -13.96 13.16
CA VAL A 215 -20.09 -12.60 12.64
C VAL A 215 -18.81 -11.97 12.14
N LEU A 216 -17.72 -12.01 12.91
CA LEU A 216 -16.44 -11.43 12.50
C LEU A 216 -15.84 -12.16 11.28
N ALA A 217 -15.92 -13.49 11.27
CA ALA A 217 -15.49 -14.30 10.12
C ALA A 217 -16.36 -14.04 8.88
N GLY A 218 -17.69 -13.95 9.04
CA GLY A 218 -18.61 -13.60 7.96
C GLY A 218 -18.36 -12.19 7.40
N MET A 219 -18.04 -11.24 8.28
CA MET A 219 -17.65 -9.88 7.88
C MET A 219 -16.33 -9.87 7.11
N PHE A 220 -15.34 -10.68 7.54
CA PHE A 220 -14.08 -10.84 6.80
C PHE A 220 -14.35 -11.39 5.38
N VAL A 221 -15.20 -12.39 5.25
CA VAL A 221 -15.57 -12.96 3.93
C VAL A 221 -16.33 -11.95 3.08
N LEU A 222 -17.22 -11.15 3.67
CA LEU A 222 -17.91 -10.06 2.97
C LEU A 222 -16.93 -9.00 2.45
N LEU A 223 -15.96 -8.58 3.29
CA LEU A 223 -14.89 -7.69 2.85
C LEU A 223 -14.06 -8.31 1.72
N LYS A 224 -13.85 -9.64 1.74
CA LYS A 224 -13.15 -10.33 0.65
C LYS A 224 -13.94 -10.30 -0.65
N ALA A 225 -15.28 -10.37 -0.60
CA ALA A 225 -16.11 -10.17 -1.78
C ALA A 225 -15.92 -8.76 -2.37
N ILE A 226 -15.92 -7.72 -1.51
CA ILE A 226 -15.64 -6.34 -1.95
C ILE A 226 -14.22 -6.22 -2.52
N ALA A 227 -13.24 -6.91 -1.91
CA ALA A 227 -11.88 -6.94 -2.44
C ALA A 227 -11.83 -7.54 -3.85
N TYR A 228 -12.53 -8.65 -4.13
CA TYR A 228 -12.59 -9.23 -5.47
C TYR A 228 -13.23 -8.30 -6.51
N TRP A 229 -14.19 -7.46 -6.07
CA TRP A 229 -14.75 -6.42 -6.95
C TRP A 229 -13.70 -5.38 -7.35
N PHE A 230 -12.87 -4.92 -6.43
CA PHE A 230 -11.79 -3.99 -6.74
C PHE A 230 -10.62 -4.67 -7.46
N ASP A 231 -10.30 -5.94 -7.13
CA ASP A 231 -9.20 -6.70 -7.74
C ASP A 231 -9.30 -6.80 -9.28
N ARG A 232 -10.49 -6.65 -9.86
CA ARG A 232 -10.66 -6.63 -11.31
C ARG A 232 -10.02 -5.42 -11.97
N TYR A 233 -10.01 -4.28 -11.28
CA TYR A 233 -9.40 -3.06 -11.79
C TYR A 233 -7.87 -3.09 -11.72
N ASP A 234 -7.30 -3.80 -10.75
CA ASP A 234 -5.85 -3.97 -10.63
C ASP A 234 -5.24 -4.73 -11.83
N LEU A 235 -6.07 -5.44 -12.61
CA LEU A 235 -5.59 -6.14 -13.80
C LEU A 235 -5.02 -5.21 -14.86
N LEU A 236 -5.43 -3.94 -14.89
CA LEU A 236 -4.86 -2.95 -15.80
C LEU A 236 -3.38 -2.63 -15.46
N SER A 237 -2.96 -2.87 -14.23
CA SER A 237 -1.57 -2.71 -13.78
C SER A 237 -0.85 -4.06 -13.66
N SER A 238 -1.27 -5.07 -14.42
CA SER A 238 -0.66 -6.40 -14.36
C SER A 238 0.78 -6.37 -14.87
N THR A 239 1.68 -7.02 -14.13
CA THR A 239 3.09 -7.20 -14.48
C THR A 239 3.40 -8.59 -15.03
N ARG A 240 2.37 -9.36 -15.41
CA ARG A 240 2.48 -10.76 -15.83
C ARG A 240 3.41 -10.97 -17.02
N LYS A 241 3.46 -10.01 -17.94
CA LYS A 241 4.24 -10.08 -19.18
C LYS A 241 5.49 -9.21 -19.17
N GLU A 242 5.84 -8.62 -18.05
CA GLU A 242 7.13 -7.90 -17.96
C GLU A 242 8.32 -8.86 -18.17
N PRO A 243 9.39 -8.41 -18.85
CA PRO A 243 9.64 -7.07 -19.37
C PRO A 243 9.08 -6.81 -20.78
N THR A 244 8.29 -7.71 -21.36
CA THR A 244 7.82 -7.58 -22.76
C THR A 244 6.84 -6.41 -22.90
N PHE A 245 5.83 -6.35 -22.06
CA PHE A 245 4.91 -5.22 -21.95
C PHE A 245 4.24 -5.19 -20.55
N GLY A 246 3.84 -4.01 -20.08
CA GLY A 246 3.05 -3.83 -18.87
C GLY A 246 1.56 -3.77 -19.19
N GLY A 247 0.73 -4.00 -18.16
CA GLY A 247 -0.72 -3.96 -18.32
C GLY A 247 -1.37 -5.32 -18.56
N PRO A 248 -2.68 -5.36 -18.88
CA PRO A 248 -3.45 -6.59 -18.93
C PRO A 248 -3.07 -7.45 -20.13
N SER A 249 -2.80 -8.72 -19.87
CA SER A 249 -2.56 -9.76 -20.87
C SER A 249 -3.86 -10.48 -21.26
N PHE A 250 -3.80 -11.32 -22.28
CA PHE A 250 -4.91 -12.20 -22.64
C PHE A 250 -5.39 -13.02 -21.43
N THR A 251 -4.47 -13.62 -20.68
CA THR A 251 -4.81 -14.40 -19.48
C THR A 251 -5.49 -13.55 -18.42
N ASP A 252 -5.07 -12.30 -18.22
CA ASP A 252 -5.67 -11.42 -17.21
C ASP A 252 -7.14 -11.12 -17.54
N ILE A 253 -7.44 -10.83 -18.79
CA ILE A 253 -8.81 -10.47 -19.20
C ILE A 253 -9.70 -11.70 -19.40
N ASN A 254 -9.18 -12.79 -19.99
CA ASN A 254 -10.02 -13.93 -20.37
C ASN A 254 -10.05 -15.07 -19.33
N ALA A 255 -9.13 -15.06 -18.36
CA ALA A 255 -9.10 -16.07 -17.31
C ALA A 255 -9.20 -15.46 -15.91
N VAL A 256 -8.36 -14.46 -15.58
CA VAL A 256 -8.33 -13.90 -14.22
C VAL A 256 -9.55 -13.02 -13.94
N LEU A 257 -9.97 -12.18 -14.86
CA LEU A 257 -11.15 -11.33 -14.69
C LEU A 257 -12.42 -12.14 -14.44
N PRO A 258 -12.79 -13.15 -15.28
CA PRO A 258 -13.91 -14.05 -14.98
C PRO A 258 -13.74 -14.80 -13.64
N ALA A 259 -12.51 -15.25 -13.34
CA ALA A 259 -12.21 -15.92 -12.07
C ALA A 259 -12.49 -15.00 -10.86
N LYS A 260 -12.13 -13.71 -10.92
CA LYS A 260 -12.44 -12.74 -9.86
C LYS A 260 -13.94 -12.53 -9.65
N LEU A 261 -14.73 -12.51 -10.72
CA LEU A 261 -16.19 -12.39 -10.64
C LEU A 261 -16.85 -13.67 -10.07
N ILE A 262 -16.35 -14.85 -10.43
CA ILE A 262 -16.78 -16.11 -9.86
C ILE A 262 -16.45 -16.16 -8.36
N LEU A 263 -15.21 -15.79 -7.99
CA LEU A 263 -14.78 -15.76 -6.60
C LEU A 263 -15.55 -14.73 -5.76
N LEU A 264 -15.92 -13.59 -6.35
CA LEU A 264 -16.81 -12.62 -5.72
C LEU A 264 -18.16 -13.27 -5.39
N SER A 265 -18.78 -13.93 -6.36
CA SER A 265 -20.06 -14.60 -6.17
C SER A 265 -19.98 -15.69 -5.10
N ILE A 266 -18.94 -16.52 -5.12
CA ILE A 266 -18.68 -17.54 -4.10
C ILE A 266 -18.47 -16.88 -2.73
N ALA A 267 -17.71 -15.79 -2.64
CA ALA A 267 -17.47 -15.10 -1.38
C ALA A 267 -18.78 -14.53 -0.79
N VAL A 268 -19.67 -13.97 -1.62
CA VAL A 268 -21.00 -13.51 -1.18
C VAL A 268 -21.84 -14.69 -0.64
N ILE A 269 -21.89 -15.82 -1.36
CA ILE A 269 -22.60 -17.02 -0.91
C ILE A 269 -22.01 -17.53 0.40
N CYS A 270 -20.67 -17.56 0.51
CA CYS A 270 -19.99 -17.98 1.74
C CYS A 270 -20.29 -17.02 2.90
N ALA A 271 -20.31 -15.71 2.67
CA ALA A 271 -20.68 -14.74 3.71
C ALA A 271 -22.12 -14.98 4.21
N ILE A 272 -23.05 -15.20 3.30
CA ILE A 272 -24.44 -15.57 3.65
C ILE A 272 -24.45 -16.88 4.47
N ALA A 273 -23.67 -17.89 4.07
CA ALA A 273 -23.58 -19.17 4.78
C ALA A 273 -22.98 -18.98 6.21
N PHE A 274 -22.01 -18.09 6.40
CA PHE A 274 -21.51 -17.75 7.73
C PHE A 274 -22.61 -17.17 8.63
N PHE A 275 -23.40 -16.23 8.11
CA PHE A 275 -24.52 -15.65 8.86
C PHE A 275 -25.67 -16.65 9.07
N ALA A 276 -25.98 -17.47 8.05
CA ALA A 276 -26.97 -18.54 8.19
C ALA A 276 -26.56 -19.58 9.23
N GLY A 277 -25.28 -19.94 9.34
CA GLY A 277 -24.74 -20.83 10.36
C GLY A 277 -25.01 -20.36 11.80
N ILE A 278 -25.13 -19.04 12.00
CA ILE A 278 -25.52 -18.45 13.29
C ILE A 278 -26.97 -18.81 13.63
N VAL A 279 -27.87 -18.66 12.66
CA VAL A 279 -29.31 -18.93 12.81
C VAL A 279 -29.57 -20.42 12.99
N LEU A 280 -28.93 -21.24 12.14
CA LEU A 280 -29.05 -22.72 12.14
C LEU A 280 -28.33 -23.37 13.33
N ARG A 281 -27.47 -22.63 14.03
CA ARG A 281 -26.65 -23.10 15.16
C ARG A 281 -25.72 -24.26 14.81
N ASP A 282 -25.38 -24.43 13.54
CA ASP A 282 -24.50 -25.48 13.03
C ASP A 282 -23.17 -24.87 12.56
N LEU A 283 -22.05 -25.31 13.12
CA LEU A 283 -20.70 -24.90 12.74
C LEU A 283 -20.22 -25.56 11.44
N ARG A 284 -20.89 -26.62 10.98
CA ARG A 284 -20.52 -27.29 9.73
C ARG A 284 -20.73 -26.36 8.54
N VAL A 285 -21.79 -25.54 8.56
CA VAL A 285 -22.12 -24.62 7.48
C VAL A 285 -21.01 -23.57 7.27
N PRO A 286 -20.57 -22.80 8.29
CA PRO A 286 -19.42 -21.90 8.15
C PRO A 286 -18.11 -22.61 7.78
N ALA A 287 -17.86 -23.81 8.33
CA ALA A 287 -16.65 -24.57 8.03
C ALA A 287 -16.61 -25.03 6.55
N MET A 288 -17.74 -25.52 6.03
CA MET A 288 -17.87 -25.87 4.60
C MET A 288 -17.74 -24.62 3.71
N ALA A 289 -18.33 -23.50 4.11
CA ALA A 289 -18.19 -22.24 3.39
C ALA A 289 -16.72 -21.76 3.33
N ALA A 290 -15.98 -21.83 4.45
CA ALA A 290 -14.56 -21.51 4.50
C ALA A 290 -13.74 -22.44 3.59
N ALA A 291 -13.99 -23.75 3.67
CA ALA A 291 -13.31 -24.73 2.83
C ALA A 291 -13.61 -24.50 1.33
N LEU A 292 -14.86 -24.22 0.99
CA LEU A 292 -15.26 -23.90 -0.39
C LEU A 292 -14.55 -22.64 -0.89
N LEU A 293 -14.50 -21.58 -0.08
CA LEU A 293 -13.84 -20.33 -0.45
C LEU A 293 -12.34 -20.54 -0.71
N VAL A 294 -11.66 -21.27 0.18
CA VAL A 294 -10.23 -21.59 0.02
C VAL A 294 -10.00 -22.46 -1.22
N LEU A 295 -10.77 -23.53 -1.39
CA LEU A 295 -10.65 -24.45 -2.53
C LEU A 295 -10.91 -23.71 -3.85
N SER A 296 -11.97 -22.90 -3.91
CA SER A 296 -12.30 -22.11 -5.09
C SER A 296 -11.23 -21.06 -5.39
N SER A 297 -10.65 -20.42 -4.36
CA SER A 297 -9.56 -19.46 -4.53
C SER A 297 -8.32 -20.11 -5.16
N ILE A 298 -8.04 -21.37 -4.80
CA ILE A 298 -6.93 -22.13 -5.39
C ILE A 298 -7.28 -22.56 -6.81
N LEU A 299 -8.42 -23.25 -7.00
CA LEU A 299 -8.77 -23.84 -8.30
C LEU A 299 -9.10 -22.77 -9.35
N VAL A 300 -9.99 -21.85 -9.03
CA VAL A 300 -10.46 -20.82 -9.97
C VAL A 300 -9.49 -19.63 -10.01
N GLY A 301 -8.94 -19.23 -8.86
CA GLY A 301 -8.09 -18.03 -8.76
C GLY A 301 -6.64 -18.26 -9.17
N ALA A 302 -6.09 -19.45 -9.01
CA ALA A 302 -4.69 -19.73 -9.31
C ALA A 302 -4.51 -20.79 -10.41
N VAL A 303 -5.12 -21.98 -10.26
CA VAL A 303 -4.90 -23.09 -11.20
C VAL A 303 -5.48 -22.78 -12.57
N TRP A 304 -6.71 -22.27 -12.65
CA TRP A 304 -7.36 -21.96 -13.92
C TRP A 304 -6.56 -20.96 -14.78
N PRO A 305 -6.14 -19.79 -14.30
CA PRO A 305 -5.29 -18.88 -15.09
C PRO A 305 -3.96 -19.51 -15.53
N MET A 306 -3.36 -20.34 -14.67
CA MET A 306 -2.13 -21.07 -15.01
C MET A 306 -2.36 -22.05 -16.18
N VAL A 307 -3.47 -22.79 -16.16
CA VAL A 307 -3.84 -23.71 -17.24
C VAL A 307 -4.07 -22.96 -18.54
N VAL A 308 -4.82 -21.84 -18.51
CA VAL A 308 -5.07 -21.02 -19.70
C VAL A 308 -3.76 -20.44 -20.23
N GLU A 309 -2.89 -19.94 -19.40
CA GLU A 309 -1.58 -19.42 -19.80
C GLU A 309 -0.72 -20.49 -20.46
N GLN A 310 -0.62 -21.66 -19.82
CA GLN A 310 0.27 -22.73 -20.28
C GLN A 310 -0.21 -23.43 -21.57
N PHE A 311 -1.50 -23.71 -21.68
CA PHE A 311 -2.04 -24.52 -22.73
C PHE A 311 -2.74 -23.73 -23.85
N SER A 312 -3.20 -22.52 -23.59
CA SER A 312 -3.90 -21.70 -24.57
C SER A 312 -3.05 -20.53 -25.08
N VAL A 313 -2.37 -19.82 -24.18
CA VAL A 313 -1.65 -18.59 -24.56
C VAL A 313 -0.25 -18.88 -25.08
N ARG A 314 0.57 -19.63 -24.33
CA ARG A 314 1.97 -19.89 -24.73
C ARG A 314 2.15 -20.52 -26.11
N PRO A 315 1.32 -21.50 -26.54
CA PRO A 315 1.49 -22.06 -27.87
C PRO A 315 1.15 -21.11 -29.01
N ASN A 316 0.32 -20.09 -28.77
CA ASN A 316 -0.14 -19.12 -29.77
C ASN A 316 -0.10 -17.67 -29.21
N ALA A 317 1.04 -17.32 -28.62
CA ALA A 317 1.19 -16.05 -27.92
C ALA A 317 1.06 -14.82 -28.85
N ALA A 318 1.59 -14.91 -30.06
CA ALA A 318 1.56 -13.82 -31.03
C ALA A 318 0.11 -13.37 -31.34
N ASP A 319 -0.77 -14.32 -31.66
CA ASP A 319 -2.17 -14.00 -32.00
C ASP A 319 -2.97 -13.59 -30.76
N LYS A 320 -2.76 -14.29 -29.62
CA LYS A 320 -3.52 -14.05 -28.40
C LYS A 320 -3.18 -12.72 -27.73
N GLU A 321 -1.90 -12.34 -27.71
CA GLU A 321 -1.46 -11.11 -27.04
C GLU A 321 -1.47 -9.89 -27.98
N SER A 322 -1.57 -10.07 -29.31
CA SER A 322 -1.57 -8.96 -30.27
C SER A 322 -2.53 -7.81 -29.92
N PRO A 323 -3.80 -8.03 -29.57
CA PRO A 323 -4.73 -6.94 -29.24
C PRO A 323 -4.32 -6.18 -27.96
N TYR A 324 -3.67 -6.85 -27.02
CA TYR A 324 -3.22 -6.24 -25.74
C TYR A 324 -1.93 -5.46 -25.94
N ILE A 325 -1.02 -5.95 -26.77
CA ILE A 325 0.19 -5.25 -27.19
C ILE A 325 -0.17 -3.98 -27.96
N GLU A 326 -1.13 -4.06 -28.91
CA GLU A 326 -1.63 -2.91 -29.66
C GLU A 326 -2.18 -1.82 -28.72
N ARG A 327 -3.04 -2.19 -27.76
CA ARG A 327 -3.56 -1.25 -26.75
C ARG A 327 -2.44 -0.61 -25.92
N ASN A 328 -1.42 -1.37 -25.56
CA ASN A 328 -0.27 -0.86 -24.82
C ASN A 328 0.54 0.13 -25.66
N ILE A 329 0.77 -0.18 -26.93
CA ILE A 329 1.46 0.73 -27.88
C ILE A 329 0.67 2.04 -28.05
N LEU A 330 -0.65 1.95 -28.26
CA LEU A 330 -1.50 3.13 -28.42
C LEU A 330 -1.50 4.01 -27.17
N ALA A 331 -1.64 3.40 -25.99
CA ALA A 331 -1.59 4.13 -24.73
C ALA A 331 -0.23 4.81 -24.50
N THR A 332 0.88 4.11 -24.84
CA THR A 332 2.22 4.67 -24.75
C THR A 332 2.40 5.83 -25.72
N ARG A 333 2.00 5.67 -26.98
CA ARG A 333 2.04 6.76 -27.97
C ARG A 333 1.25 7.98 -27.52
N GLN A 334 0.07 7.77 -26.95
CA GLN A 334 -0.76 8.85 -26.43
C GLN A 334 -0.09 9.56 -25.24
N ALA A 335 0.50 8.81 -24.31
CA ALA A 335 1.21 9.35 -23.16
C ALA A 335 2.41 10.23 -23.56
N TYR A 336 3.13 9.83 -24.59
CA TYR A 336 4.27 10.61 -25.12
C TYR A 336 3.86 11.67 -26.15
N GLY A 337 2.59 11.78 -26.52
CA GLY A 337 2.11 12.72 -27.52
C GLY A 337 2.63 12.43 -28.93
N ILE A 338 2.94 11.16 -29.23
CA ILE A 338 3.41 10.68 -30.53
C ILE A 338 2.32 9.85 -31.25
N THR A 339 1.13 10.39 -31.30
CA THR A 339 -0.03 9.78 -31.96
C THR A 339 0.06 9.94 -33.49
N ASP A 340 -0.69 9.13 -34.23
CA ASP A 340 -0.63 9.09 -35.70
C ASP A 340 -1.03 10.43 -36.37
N ASP A 341 -1.75 11.30 -35.66
CA ASP A 341 -2.07 12.66 -36.07
C ASP A 341 -0.90 13.66 -35.92
N LYS A 342 0.14 13.28 -35.17
CA LYS A 342 1.32 14.12 -34.90
C LYS A 342 2.61 13.60 -35.53
N ILE A 343 2.60 12.37 -36.03
CA ILE A 343 3.76 11.72 -36.60
C ILE A 343 3.44 11.31 -38.05
N ASP A 344 4.31 11.69 -38.96
CA ASP A 344 4.27 11.26 -40.34
C ASP A 344 5.23 10.05 -40.52
N TYR A 345 4.64 8.89 -40.85
CA TYR A 345 5.40 7.66 -41.09
C TYR A 345 5.82 7.62 -42.55
N GLN A 346 7.10 7.81 -42.82
CA GLN A 346 7.66 7.67 -44.19
C GLN A 346 8.37 6.34 -44.34
N GLU A 347 8.01 5.60 -45.37
CA GLU A 347 8.77 4.41 -45.76
C GLU A 347 10.12 4.83 -46.35
N TYR A 348 11.17 4.62 -45.58
CA TYR A 348 12.53 4.77 -46.10
C TYR A 348 12.93 3.52 -46.86
N LYS A 349 12.87 3.60 -48.20
CA LYS A 349 13.49 2.59 -49.06
C LYS A 349 15.00 2.83 -49.05
N GLY A 350 15.71 2.03 -48.25
CA GLY A 350 17.18 2.05 -48.19
C GLY A 350 17.80 1.56 -49.52
N GLU A 351 17.69 2.35 -50.55
CA GLU A 351 18.40 2.06 -51.82
C GLU A 351 19.84 2.51 -51.70
N SER A 352 20.77 1.56 -51.81
CA SER A 352 22.22 1.78 -51.76
C SER A 352 22.79 2.47 -53.03
N THR A 353 21.91 2.94 -53.89
CA THR A 353 22.30 3.45 -55.23
C THR A 353 22.25 4.96 -55.36
N LYS A 354 22.09 5.72 -54.30
CA LYS A 354 22.11 7.19 -54.38
C LYS A 354 23.50 7.68 -54.76
N ASN A 355 23.53 8.52 -55.80
CA ASN A 355 24.73 9.18 -56.26
C ASN A 355 25.31 10.05 -55.11
N PRO A 356 26.62 9.92 -54.77
CA PRO A 356 27.25 10.78 -53.77
C PRO A 356 27.08 12.29 -54.01
N LEU A 357 26.80 12.70 -55.25
CA LEU A 357 26.52 14.09 -55.61
C LEU A 357 25.15 14.59 -55.14
N GLU A 358 24.24 13.71 -54.77
CA GLU A 358 22.92 14.06 -54.18
C GLU A 358 22.98 14.28 -52.66
N VAL A 359 24.08 13.87 -52.04
CA VAL A 359 24.30 14.05 -50.59
C VAL A 359 24.22 15.52 -50.16
N PRO A 360 24.69 16.54 -50.93
CA PRO A 360 24.49 17.95 -50.56
C PRO A 360 23.03 18.41 -50.49
N ALA A 361 22.12 17.69 -51.16
CA ALA A 361 20.69 18.03 -51.10
C ALA A 361 20.04 17.67 -49.74
N ASP A 362 20.67 16.81 -48.98
CA ASP A 362 20.21 16.44 -47.61
C ASP A 362 21.03 17.17 -46.54
N ALA A 363 21.13 18.50 -46.71
CA ALA A 363 21.90 19.37 -45.79
C ALA A 363 21.42 19.32 -44.36
N VAL A 364 20.10 19.06 -44.14
CA VAL A 364 19.50 18.96 -42.81
C VAL A 364 20.03 17.72 -42.08
N THR A 365 20.03 16.55 -42.69
CA THR A 365 20.54 15.31 -42.07
C THR A 365 22.03 15.39 -41.81
N ILE A 366 22.83 15.86 -42.82
CA ILE A 366 24.27 15.96 -42.69
C ILE A 366 24.66 17.01 -41.64
N GLY A 367 24.02 18.17 -41.67
CA GLY A 367 24.28 19.25 -40.69
C GLY A 367 23.96 18.86 -39.26
N ASN A 368 23.03 17.92 -39.07
CA ASN A 368 22.62 17.42 -37.78
C ASN A 368 23.20 16.03 -37.44
N ALA A 369 24.12 15.51 -38.28
CA ALA A 369 24.81 14.26 -37.95
C ALA A 369 25.61 14.41 -36.65
N ARG A 370 25.25 13.58 -35.69
CA ARG A 370 25.82 13.64 -34.34
C ARG A 370 27.30 13.24 -34.33
N LEU A 371 28.16 14.17 -33.96
CA LEU A 371 29.59 13.93 -33.78
C LEU A 371 29.97 13.62 -32.32
N LEU A 372 29.14 14.03 -31.39
CA LEU A 372 29.38 13.88 -29.93
C LEU A 372 28.29 13.03 -29.32
N ASP A 373 28.66 12.12 -28.42
CA ASP A 373 27.71 11.29 -27.69
C ASP A 373 27.24 12.01 -26.41
N PRO A 374 25.92 12.25 -26.23
CA PRO A 374 25.39 12.90 -25.04
C PRO A 374 25.72 12.18 -23.74
N ASN A 375 25.85 10.84 -23.76
CA ASN A 375 26.20 10.04 -22.59
C ASN A 375 27.67 10.29 -22.18
N ILE A 376 28.56 10.45 -23.14
CA ILE A 376 29.98 10.73 -22.87
C ILE A 376 30.21 12.19 -22.48
N LEU A 377 29.38 13.10 -23.00
CA LEU A 377 29.47 14.52 -22.68
C LEU A 377 29.00 14.90 -21.29
N SER A 378 28.09 14.14 -20.69
CA SER A 378 27.52 14.48 -19.37
C SER A 378 28.58 14.67 -18.27
N PRO A 379 29.59 13.80 -18.10
CA PRO A 379 30.69 14.04 -17.17
C PRO A 379 31.48 15.33 -17.47
N THR A 380 31.66 15.67 -18.75
CA THR A 380 32.33 16.91 -19.17
C THR A 380 31.52 18.15 -18.81
N PHE A 381 30.21 18.12 -19.02
CA PHE A 381 29.29 19.18 -18.58
C PHE A 381 29.36 19.37 -17.08
N THR A 382 29.32 18.27 -16.32
CA THR A 382 29.45 18.31 -14.86
C THR A 382 30.78 18.92 -14.46
N GLN A 383 31.89 18.48 -15.02
CA GLN A 383 33.21 19.01 -14.68
C GLN A 383 33.39 20.51 -14.98
N LEU A 384 32.83 20.97 -16.11
CA LEU A 384 33.02 22.36 -16.56
C LEU A 384 31.99 23.34 -16.00
N LYS A 385 30.75 22.86 -15.70
CA LYS A 385 29.59 23.71 -15.44
C LYS A 385 28.85 23.43 -14.13
N GLN A 386 29.35 22.52 -13.32
CA GLN A 386 28.70 22.13 -12.06
C GLN A 386 28.61 23.32 -11.06
N LEU A 387 29.62 24.21 -11.02
CA LEU A 387 29.74 25.37 -10.13
C LEU A 387 29.85 25.03 -8.63
N LYS A 388 28.99 24.14 -8.14
CA LYS A 388 28.92 23.61 -6.77
C LYS A 388 28.66 22.10 -6.83
N ASN A 389 29.14 21.36 -5.82
CA ASN A 389 29.03 19.89 -5.77
C ASN A 389 27.61 19.35 -5.69
N PHE A 390 26.65 20.17 -5.34
CA PHE A 390 25.23 19.81 -5.29
C PHE A 390 24.44 20.15 -6.56
N TYR A 391 25.11 20.67 -7.60
CA TYR A 391 24.55 20.75 -8.95
C TYR A 391 25.04 19.57 -9.77
N GLY A 392 24.23 19.13 -10.68
CA GLY A 392 24.57 18.06 -11.62
C GLY A 392 23.85 18.20 -12.94
N PHE A 393 24.20 17.31 -13.84
CA PHE A 393 23.52 17.10 -15.10
C PHE A 393 23.08 15.65 -15.16
N PRO A 394 21.99 15.30 -15.89
CA PRO A 394 21.57 13.94 -16.07
C PRO A 394 22.68 13.09 -16.70
N GLU A 395 22.64 11.77 -16.48
CA GLU A 395 23.63 10.84 -17.02
C GLU A 395 23.69 10.88 -18.56
N SER A 396 22.55 11.10 -19.21
CA SER A 396 22.42 11.34 -20.63
C SER A 396 21.90 12.76 -20.86
N LEU A 397 22.62 13.55 -21.64
CA LEU A 397 22.19 14.88 -22.05
C LEU A 397 21.13 14.76 -23.14
N ASP A 398 20.23 15.73 -23.20
CA ASP A 398 19.17 15.76 -24.21
C ASP A 398 19.68 16.33 -25.54
N ILE A 399 19.03 15.96 -26.64
CA ILE A 399 19.21 16.58 -27.94
C ILE A 399 17.91 17.29 -28.26
N ASP A 400 17.99 18.60 -28.46
CA ASP A 400 16.85 19.42 -28.81
C ASP A 400 17.11 20.20 -30.10
N ARG A 401 16.06 20.57 -30.80
CA ARG A 401 16.12 21.13 -32.12
C ARG A 401 15.70 22.59 -32.12
N TYR A 402 16.61 23.46 -32.60
CA TYR A 402 16.37 24.88 -32.65
C TYR A 402 16.58 25.43 -34.06
N THR A 403 15.79 26.40 -34.46
CA THR A 403 15.99 27.18 -35.67
C THR A 403 16.79 28.42 -35.34
N LEU A 404 18.06 28.45 -35.74
CA LEU A 404 18.94 29.60 -35.53
C LEU A 404 19.36 30.16 -36.89
N ASN A 405 19.22 31.46 -37.09
CA ASN A 405 19.54 32.15 -38.34
C ASN A 405 18.85 31.59 -39.62
N GLY A 406 17.72 30.90 -39.43
CA GLY A 406 16.95 30.27 -40.53
C GLY A 406 17.28 28.79 -40.75
N ASP A 407 18.34 28.26 -40.14
CA ASP A 407 18.72 26.86 -40.25
C ASP A 407 18.26 26.06 -39.00
N MET A 408 17.64 24.90 -39.24
CA MET A 408 17.25 23.95 -38.18
C MET A 408 18.43 23.06 -37.84
N GLN A 409 18.83 23.11 -36.57
CA GLN A 409 20.01 22.36 -36.08
C GLN A 409 19.70 21.69 -34.76
N ASP A 410 20.29 20.51 -34.57
CA ASP A 410 20.23 19.76 -33.34
C ASP A 410 21.33 20.25 -32.37
N TYR A 411 20.94 20.52 -31.14
CA TYR A 411 21.82 20.96 -30.04
C TYR A 411 21.79 19.95 -28.92
N ILE A 412 22.94 19.65 -28.35
CA ILE A 412 23.04 18.91 -27.12
C ILE A 412 22.82 19.91 -25.99
N VAL A 413 21.74 19.71 -25.25
CA VAL A 413 21.27 20.60 -24.18
C VAL A 413 21.11 19.84 -22.89
N ALA A 414 21.26 20.52 -21.78
CA ALA A 414 20.90 19.98 -20.46
C ALA A 414 20.59 21.10 -19.49
N ALA A 415 19.58 20.92 -18.68
CA ALA A 415 19.39 21.73 -17.51
C ALA A 415 20.37 21.31 -16.41
N ARG A 416 20.99 22.31 -15.77
CA ARG A 416 21.76 22.06 -14.57
C ARG A 416 20.79 21.99 -13.41
N GLU A 417 20.70 20.83 -12.79
CA GLU A 417 19.73 20.53 -11.74
C GLU A 417 20.38 20.45 -10.38
N LEU A 418 19.59 20.60 -9.36
CA LEU A 418 20.01 20.29 -7.98
C LEU A 418 20.19 18.78 -7.85
N HIS A 419 21.39 18.37 -7.40
CA HIS A 419 21.76 16.98 -7.18
C HIS A 419 22.16 16.76 -5.70
N PRO A 420 21.20 16.82 -4.76
CA PRO A 420 21.49 16.74 -3.34
C PRO A 420 22.11 15.41 -2.92
N GLU A 421 21.93 14.37 -3.73
CA GLU A 421 22.51 13.05 -3.51
C GLU A 421 24.05 13.03 -3.63
N ALA A 422 24.62 13.99 -4.37
CA ALA A 422 26.07 14.18 -4.47
C ALA A 422 26.70 14.67 -3.15
N LEU A 423 25.90 15.18 -2.21
CA LEU A 423 26.36 15.50 -0.87
C LEU A 423 26.71 14.20 -0.14
N SER A 424 27.91 14.12 0.45
CA SER A 424 28.40 12.93 1.14
C SER A 424 28.77 13.20 2.60
N GLY A 425 28.66 12.15 3.43
CA GLY A 425 29.08 12.22 4.83
C GLY A 425 28.37 13.32 5.62
N ASN A 426 29.12 14.16 6.29
CA ASN A 426 28.61 15.24 7.14
C ASN A 426 27.87 16.35 6.37
N GLN A 427 27.92 16.35 5.04
CA GLN A 427 27.22 17.33 4.23
C GLN A 427 25.72 16.97 4.06
N LYS A 428 25.29 15.76 4.45
CA LYS A 428 23.88 15.32 4.40
C LYS A 428 23.04 15.77 5.61
N ASP A 429 23.52 16.73 6.38
CA ASP A 429 22.76 17.27 7.50
C ASP A 429 21.58 18.14 7.03
N TRP A 430 20.68 18.46 7.97
CA TRP A 430 19.48 19.25 7.69
C TRP A 430 19.82 20.63 7.09
N ILE A 431 20.82 21.31 7.62
CA ILE A 431 21.21 22.67 7.16
C ILE A 431 21.66 22.64 5.70
N ASN A 432 22.55 21.70 5.36
CA ASN A 432 23.10 21.62 4.01
C ASN A 432 22.03 21.21 2.99
N GLN A 433 21.14 20.25 3.33
CA GLN A 433 20.05 19.87 2.45
C GLN A 433 19.12 21.05 2.16
N HIS A 434 18.72 21.80 3.18
CA HIS A 434 17.83 22.96 3.01
C HIS A 434 18.51 24.12 2.30
N THR A 435 19.80 24.34 2.54
CA THR A 435 20.59 25.34 1.79
C THR A 435 20.66 25.00 0.30
N VAL A 436 20.80 23.71 -0.04
CA VAL A 436 20.78 23.25 -1.43
C VAL A 436 19.44 23.56 -2.09
N TYR A 437 18.32 23.23 -1.44
CA TYR A 437 16.99 23.48 -1.99
C TYR A 437 16.67 24.98 -2.14
N THR A 438 17.14 25.84 -1.25
CA THR A 438 16.93 27.29 -1.36
C THR A 438 17.86 27.95 -2.38
N HIS A 439 18.97 27.31 -2.73
CA HIS A 439 19.94 27.85 -3.70
C HIS A 439 19.47 27.71 -5.15
N GLY A 440 18.50 26.87 -5.41
CA GLY A 440 17.97 26.59 -6.74
C GLY A 440 16.88 27.54 -7.21
N ASN A 441 16.50 28.55 -6.43
CA ASN A 441 15.50 29.56 -6.77
C ASN A 441 16.14 30.79 -7.39
#